data_90618aa5c4063c26e7cf364adce663c7
#
_entry.id   90618aa5c4063c26e7cf364adce663c7
#
_cell.length_a   1.000
_cell.length_b   1.000
_cell.length_c   1.000
_cell.angle_alpha   90.00
_cell.angle_beta   90.00
_cell.angle_gamma   90.00
#
_symmetry.space_group_name_H-M   'P 1'
#
loop_
_entity.id
_entity.type
_entity.pdbx_description
1 polymer ?
#
loop_
_entity_poly.entity_id
_entity_poly.type
_entity_poly.pdbx_seq_one_letter_code
_entity_poly.pdbx_strand_id
1 'polypeptide(L)'
;MAFTAQDVKKLREMTNVGMMDCKAALNATNGDMDAAIDWLREKGLAKAAKKADRVAAEGVAYATVIGGVGVVFEVNAETDFASKTDAFMGLVKSLCEIIAKDAPADVEALKACTYPGTELTVTEKMQELVMSIGENMQIRRFDRFAENTSVAYVHAGGSHGVLVNLAVEGDIDATEIGKNVAMQIAAMNAKYWDKTMVPQAEVDKEISVQMALMENDPKMASKPAQVKEKIAAGKIAAFYKEICLLQQDFVRSDLFQGDVAGYIADAAKKLGGKATFVNAIHYVKGEGIEKKEENFAAEVAAQIAGAGK
;
A
#
# COMPACT_ATOMS: atom_id res chain seq x y z
N MET A 1 19.22 -19.79 -41.24
CA MET A 1 18.64 -18.92 -40.21
C MET A 1 19.79 -18.08 -39.68
N ALA A 2 19.61 -16.79 -39.51
CA ALA A 2 20.67 -15.87 -39.11
C ALA A 2 21.08 -15.98 -37.61
N PHE A 3 20.41 -16.82 -36.80
CA PHE A 3 20.70 -17.03 -35.40
C PHE A 3 20.40 -18.46 -34.94
N THR A 4 20.95 -18.87 -33.80
CA THR A 4 20.88 -20.22 -33.23
C THR A 4 19.94 -20.27 -32.01
N ALA A 5 19.63 -21.48 -31.52
CA ALA A 5 18.90 -21.65 -30.26
C ALA A 5 19.69 -21.10 -29.06
N GLN A 6 21.01 -21.05 -29.13
CA GLN A 6 21.85 -20.43 -28.10
C GLN A 6 21.69 -18.91 -28.06
N ASP A 7 21.52 -18.26 -29.21
CA ASP A 7 21.30 -16.82 -29.28
C ASP A 7 19.95 -16.46 -28.68
N VAL A 8 18.91 -17.27 -28.89
CA VAL A 8 17.59 -17.10 -28.24
C VAL A 8 17.70 -17.25 -26.72
N LYS A 9 18.50 -18.25 -26.26
CA LYS A 9 18.73 -18.44 -24.83
C LYS A 9 19.47 -17.25 -24.22
N LYS A 10 20.51 -16.77 -24.90
CA LYS A 10 21.30 -15.61 -24.49
C LYS A 10 20.43 -14.34 -24.38
N LEU A 11 19.60 -14.07 -25.40
CA LEU A 11 18.70 -12.93 -25.39
C LEU A 11 17.68 -13.03 -24.23
N ARG A 12 17.17 -14.24 -23.96
CA ARG A 12 16.30 -14.48 -22.80
C ARG A 12 17.01 -14.24 -21.47
N GLU A 13 18.24 -14.67 -21.30
CA GLU A 13 19.04 -14.45 -20.10
C GLU A 13 19.32 -12.95 -19.86
N MET A 14 19.51 -12.20 -20.95
CA MET A 14 19.73 -10.74 -20.89
C MET A 14 18.45 -9.94 -20.57
N THR A 15 17.30 -10.39 -21.09
CA THR A 15 16.05 -9.59 -21.07
C THR A 15 14.98 -10.14 -20.14
N ASN A 16 15.11 -11.37 -19.63
CA ASN A 16 14.09 -12.13 -18.91
C ASN A 16 12.74 -12.27 -19.64
N VAL A 17 12.70 -12.01 -20.94
CA VAL A 17 11.50 -12.13 -21.78
C VAL A 17 11.26 -13.59 -22.18
N GLY A 18 10.02 -13.96 -22.48
CA GLY A 18 9.65 -15.31 -22.89
C GLY A 18 10.43 -15.78 -24.14
N MET A 19 10.81 -17.06 -24.19
CA MET A 19 11.64 -17.64 -25.26
C MET A 19 11.05 -17.43 -26.66
N MET A 20 9.72 -17.47 -26.79
CA MET A 20 9.06 -17.27 -28.10
C MET A 20 9.13 -15.81 -28.56
N ASP A 21 9.04 -14.84 -27.63
CA ASP A 21 9.20 -13.43 -27.95
C ASP A 21 10.66 -13.11 -28.32
N CYS A 22 11.64 -13.69 -27.62
CA CYS A 22 13.05 -13.58 -27.99
C CYS A 22 13.34 -14.15 -29.37
N LYS A 23 12.75 -15.31 -29.71
CA LYS A 23 12.87 -15.88 -31.06
C LYS A 23 12.22 -14.99 -32.13
N ALA A 24 11.07 -14.41 -31.83
CA ALA A 24 10.37 -13.48 -32.74
C ALA A 24 11.21 -12.20 -32.96
N ALA A 25 11.83 -11.66 -31.91
CA ALA A 25 12.71 -10.50 -31.99
C ALA A 25 13.92 -10.77 -32.90
N LEU A 26 14.66 -11.87 -32.66
CA LEU A 26 15.80 -12.25 -33.48
C LEU A 26 15.41 -12.53 -34.94
N ASN A 27 14.22 -13.06 -35.20
CA ASN A 27 13.71 -13.20 -36.57
C ASN A 27 13.47 -11.82 -37.22
N ALA A 28 12.87 -10.89 -36.50
CA ALA A 28 12.55 -9.54 -37.01
C ALA A 28 13.81 -8.71 -37.28
N THR A 29 14.90 -8.97 -36.56
CA THR A 29 16.17 -8.23 -36.64
C THR A 29 17.28 -8.99 -37.31
N ASN A 30 16.97 -10.07 -38.04
CA ASN A 30 17.93 -10.92 -38.75
C ASN A 30 19.08 -11.44 -37.87
N GLY A 31 18.83 -11.65 -36.57
CA GLY A 31 19.81 -12.17 -35.61
C GLY A 31 20.66 -11.11 -34.93
N ASP A 32 20.44 -9.83 -35.20
CA ASP A 32 21.06 -8.72 -34.47
C ASP A 32 20.54 -8.65 -33.04
N MET A 33 21.46 -8.79 -32.08
CA MET A 33 21.10 -8.90 -30.65
C MET A 33 20.63 -7.57 -30.06
N ASP A 34 21.30 -6.48 -30.39
CA ASP A 34 21.00 -5.14 -29.87
C ASP A 34 19.70 -4.63 -30.47
N ALA A 35 19.51 -4.76 -31.77
CA ALA A 35 18.26 -4.47 -32.44
C ALA A 35 17.11 -5.35 -31.94
N ALA A 36 17.36 -6.60 -31.52
CA ALA A 36 16.36 -7.48 -30.93
C ALA A 36 15.92 -7.00 -29.53
N ILE A 37 16.83 -6.43 -28.73
CA ILE A 37 16.50 -5.81 -27.44
C ILE A 37 15.57 -4.62 -27.67
N ASP A 38 15.92 -3.72 -28.59
CA ASP A 38 15.10 -2.55 -28.92
C ASP A 38 13.71 -2.96 -29.44
N TRP A 39 13.65 -3.96 -30.33
CA TRP A 39 12.39 -4.50 -30.82
C TRP A 39 11.53 -5.09 -29.69
N LEU A 40 12.14 -5.78 -28.72
CA LEU A 40 11.44 -6.28 -27.54
C LEU A 40 10.88 -5.14 -26.69
N ARG A 41 11.63 -4.04 -26.55
CA ARG A 41 11.17 -2.84 -25.81
C ARG A 41 9.95 -2.21 -26.50
N GLU A 42 10.00 -1.99 -27.81
CA GLU A 42 8.85 -1.46 -28.57
C GLU A 42 7.60 -2.36 -28.46
N LYS A 43 7.81 -3.68 -28.58
CA LYS A 43 6.73 -4.65 -28.40
C LYS A 43 6.21 -4.69 -26.97
N GLY A 44 7.07 -4.46 -25.99
CA GLY A 44 6.73 -4.34 -24.58
C GLY A 44 5.77 -3.20 -24.31
N LEU A 45 6.04 -2.04 -24.89
CA LEU A 45 5.16 -0.88 -24.87
C LEU A 45 3.75 -1.23 -25.36
N ALA A 46 3.67 -1.89 -26.53
CA ALA A 46 2.38 -2.27 -27.11
C ALA A 46 1.63 -3.35 -26.29
N LYS A 47 2.36 -4.29 -25.67
CA LYS A 47 1.75 -5.32 -24.79
C LYS A 47 1.31 -4.72 -23.46
N ALA A 48 2.11 -3.83 -22.86
CA ALA A 48 1.76 -3.13 -21.63
C ALA A 48 0.51 -2.27 -21.83
N ALA A 49 0.42 -1.51 -22.92
CA ALA A 49 -0.76 -0.72 -23.27
C ALA A 49 -2.03 -1.58 -23.40
N LYS A 50 -1.93 -2.76 -24.02
CA LYS A 50 -3.08 -3.69 -24.14
C LYS A 50 -3.53 -4.31 -22.83
N LYS A 51 -2.66 -4.31 -21.81
CA LYS A 51 -2.96 -4.85 -20.47
C LYS A 51 -3.37 -3.79 -19.47
N ALA A 52 -3.16 -2.50 -19.78
CA ALA A 52 -3.41 -1.38 -18.86
C ALA A 52 -4.84 -1.37 -18.30
N ASP A 53 -5.83 -1.85 -19.09
CA ASP A 53 -7.23 -1.91 -18.69
C ASP A 53 -7.59 -3.13 -17.83
N ARG A 54 -6.63 -4.04 -17.59
CA ARG A 54 -6.89 -5.21 -16.75
C ARG A 54 -6.86 -4.79 -15.28
N VAL A 55 -7.80 -5.33 -14.51
CA VAL A 55 -7.88 -5.06 -13.07
C VAL A 55 -6.65 -5.62 -12.36
N ALA A 56 -5.90 -4.75 -11.72
CA ALA A 56 -4.74 -5.09 -10.90
C ALA A 56 -5.07 -4.73 -9.43
N ALA A 57 -5.70 -5.67 -8.72
CA ALA A 57 -6.14 -5.46 -7.33
C ALA A 57 -5.27 -6.21 -6.30
N GLU A 58 -4.34 -7.02 -6.78
CA GLU A 58 -3.30 -7.66 -5.97
C GLU A 58 -2.02 -6.80 -5.98
N GLY A 59 -0.88 -7.32 -5.54
CA GLY A 59 0.36 -6.56 -5.42
C GLY A 59 0.80 -6.39 -3.98
N VAL A 60 1.39 -5.25 -3.63
CA VAL A 60 1.83 -4.94 -2.27
C VAL A 60 1.57 -3.49 -1.87
N ALA A 61 1.15 -3.29 -0.62
CA ALA A 61 1.30 -2.05 0.12
C ALA A 61 2.57 -2.19 0.99
N TYR A 62 3.60 -1.40 0.70
CA TYR A 62 4.92 -1.56 1.31
C TYR A 62 5.36 -0.28 2.00
N ALA A 63 6.03 -0.41 3.13
CA ALA A 63 6.59 0.70 3.87
C ALA A 63 8.01 0.39 4.31
N THR A 64 8.88 1.39 4.28
CA THR A 64 10.28 1.27 4.72
C THR A 64 10.82 2.62 5.19
N VAL A 65 12.01 2.61 5.81
CA VAL A 65 12.78 3.82 6.14
C VAL A 65 14.15 3.70 5.53
N ILE A 66 14.55 4.69 4.74
CA ILE A 66 15.85 4.73 4.05
C ILE A 66 16.53 6.05 4.40
N GLY A 67 17.70 5.99 5.07
CA GLY A 67 18.44 7.17 5.44
C GLY A 67 17.66 8.18 6.31
N GLY A 68 16.75 7.69 7.16
CA GLY A 68 15.87 8.51 8.00
C GLY A 68 14.57 8.96 7.30
N VAL A 69 14.46 8.76 5.99
CA VAL A 69 13.25 9.08 5.22
C VAL A 69 12.29 7.90 5.22
N GLY A 70 11.09 8.11 5.74
CA GLY A 70 10.00 7.14 5.67
C GLY A 70 9.31 7.17 4.30
N VAL A 71 9.07 5.99 3.74
CA VAL A 71 8.37 5.80 2.47
C VAL A 71 7.29 4.76 2.64
N VAL A 72 6.12 5.03 2.14
CA VAL A 72 5.02 4.06 1.99
C VAL A 72 4.43 4.19 0.59
N PHE A 73 4.12 3.07 -0.05
CA PHE A 73 3.53 3.08 -1.39
C PHE A 73 2.77 1.80 -1.69
N GLU A 74 1.97 1.85 -2.73
CA GLU A 74 1.20 0.73 -3.24
C GLU A 74 1.51 0.50 -4.71
N VAL A 75 1.96 -0.72 -5.02
CA VAL A 75 2.13 -1.22 -6.40
C VAL A 75 1.21 -2.42 -6.58
N ASN A 76 0.34 -2.34 -7.57
CA ASN A 76 -0.62 -3.37 -7.86
C ASN A 76 -0.17 -4.28 -9.02
N ALA A 77 -0.65 -5.52 -9.00
CA ALA A 77 -0.52 -6.54 -10.03
C ALA A 77 -1.85 -7.28 -10.20
N GLU A 78 -2.00 -8.09 -11.26
CA GLU A 78 -3.21 -8.87 -11.48
C GLU A 78 -3.35 -10.00 -10.46
N THR A 79 -2.23 -10.65 -10.07
CA THR A 79 -2.23 -11.78 -9.13
C THR A 79 -1.27 -11.59 -7.95
N ASP A 80 -1.49 -12.33 -6.88
CA ASP A 80 -0.58 -12.40 -5.74
C ASP A 80 0.71 -13.18 -6.05
N PHE A 81 0.71 -14.03 -7.08
CA PHE A 81 1.90 -14.75 -7.55
C PHE A 81 2.93 -13.78 -8.13
N ALA A 82 2.49 -12.84 -8.97
CA ALA A 82 3.37 -11.83 -9.54
C ALA A 82 4.07 -11.00 -8.46
N SER A 83 3.34 -10.61 -7.43
CA SER A 83 3.85 -9.78 -6.33
C SER A 83 4.90 -10.49 -5.45
N LYS A 84 5.00 -11.81 -5.51
CA LYS A 84 5.98 -12.62 -4.77
C LYS A 84 7.27 -12.88 -5.56
N THR A 85 7.34 -12.50 -6.84
CA THR A 85 8.53 -12.70 -7.65
C THR A 85 9.68 -11.77 -7.25
N ASP A 86 10.92 -12.25 -7.37
CA ASP A 86 12.11 -11.44 -7.10
C ASP A 86 12.16 -10.18 -7.99
N ALA A 87 11.70 -10.29 -9.23
CA ALA A 87 11.64 -9.16 -10.16
C ALA A 87 10.69 -8.06 -9.68
N PHE A 88 9.49 -8.43 -9.20
CA PHE A 88 8.52 -7.49 -8.63
C PHE A 88 9.05 -6.87 -7.33
N MET A 89 9.59 -7.68 -6.42
CA MET A 89 10.15 -7.18 -5.16
C MET A 89 11.42 -6.34 -5.37
N GLY A 90 12.18 -6.61 -6.43
CA GLY A 90 13.29 -5.76 -6.88
C GLY A 90 12.80 -4.38 -7.32
N LEU A 91 11.73 -4.29 -8.11
CA LEU A 91 11.07 -3.03 -8.46
C LEU A 91 10.62 -2.28 -7.19
N VAL A 92 9.94 -2.97 -6.27
CA VAL A 92 9.47 -2.40 -5.00
C VAL A 92 10.60 -1.71 -4.23
N LYS A 93 11.74 -2.38 -4.07
CA LYS A 93 12.91 -1.82 -3.36
C LYS A 93 13.52 -0.61 -4.09
N SER A 94 13.66 -0.68 -5.41
CA SER A 94 14.18 0.43 -6.21
C SER A 94 13.27 1.65 -6.18
N LEU A 95 11.94 1.45 -6.21
CA LEU A 95 10.98 2.55 -6.05
C LEU A 95 11.11 3.23 -4.69
N CYS A 96 11.33 2.46 -3.61
CA CYS A 96 11.58 3.04 -2.28
C CYS A 96 12.81 3.95 -2.29
N GLU A 97 13.90 3.50 -2.92
CA GLU A 97 15.15 4.27 -3.01
C GLU A 97 14.95 5.57 -3.79
N ILE A 98 14.24 5.52 -4.92
CA ILE A 98 13.92 6.70 -5.73
C ILE A 98 13.05 7.68 -4.92
N ILE A 99 11.97 7.19 -4.30
CA ILE A 99 11.06 8.04 -3.52
C ILE A 99 11.80 8.69 -2.34
N ALA A 100 12.65 7.94 -1.64
CA ALA A 100 13.41 8.46 -0.52
C ALA A 100 14.41 9.54 -0.95
N LYS A 101 15.15 9.30 -2.04
CA LYS A 101 16.27 10.13 -2.49
C LYS A 101 15.82 11.31 -3.36
N ASP A 102 15.02 11.05 -4.39
CA ASP A 102 14.71 12.01 -5.44
C ASP A 102 13.45 12.82 -5.12
N ALA A 103 12.65 12.38 -4.12
CA ALA A 103 11.46 13.07 -3.63
C ALA A 103 10.48 13.51 -4.74
N PRO A 104 10.04 12.60 -5.64
CA PRO A 104 9.11 12.95 -6.70
C PRO A 104 7.81 13.49 -6.11
N ALA A 105 7.20 14.48 -6.78
CA ALA A 105 6.02 15.17 -6.29
C ALA A 105 4.75 14.29 -6.35
N ASP A 106 4.68 13.39 -7.33
CA ASP A 106 3.55 12.50 -7.58
C ASP A 106 3.97 11.24 -8.35
N VAL A 107 3.01 10.39 -8.65
CA VAL A 107 3.26 9.13 -9.37
C VAL A 107 3.80 9.37 -10.78
N GLU A 108 3.37 10.42 -11.47
CA GLU A 108 3.86 10.72 -12.82
C GLU A 108 5.31 11.23 -12.78
N ALA A 109 5.66 12.05 -11.80
CA ALA A 109 7.05 12.44 -11.56
C ALA A 109 7.92 11.23 -11.19
N LEU A 110 7.42 10.30 -10.35
CA LEU A 110 8.11 9.06 -10.02
C LEU A 110 8.35 8.20 -11.26
N LYS A 111 7.38 8.07 -12.14
CA LYS A 111 7.49 7.31 -13.40
C LYS A 111 8.55 7.87 -14.35
N ALA A 112 8.80 9.18 -14.28
CA ALA A 112 9.81 9.86 -15.10
C ALA A 112 11.23 9.78 -14.50
N CYS A 113 11.39 9.37 -13.23
CA CYS A 113 12.70 9.21 -12.60
C CYS A 113 13.52 8.11 -13.28
N THR A 114 14.84 8.25 -13.25
CA THR A 114 15.77 7.21 -13.74
C THR A 114 15.76 6.02 -12.79
N TYR A 115 15.62 4.82 -13.35
CA TYR A 115 15.66 3.58 -12.56
C TYR A 115 17.11 3.23 -12.18
N PRO A 116 17.40 2.94 -10.90
CA PRO A 116 18.76 2.71 -10.40
C PRO A 116 19.54 1.65 -11.20
N GLY A 117 20.80 1.98 -11.54
CA GLY A 117 21.68 1.07 -12.26
C GLY A 117 21.40 0.94 -13.76
N THR A 118 20.53 1.77 -14.32
CA THR A 118 20.19 1.79 -15.75
C THR A 118 20.06 3.22 -16.28
N GLU A 119 19.92 3.38 -17.60
CA GLU A 119 19.52 4.64 -18.22
C GLU A 119 18.00 4.74 -18.44
N LEU A 120 17.25 3.72 -18.02
CA LEU A 120 15.80 3.64 -18.20
C LEU A 120 15.07 4.49 -17.19
N THR A 121 13.93 5.01 -17.59
CA THR A 121 12.94 5.56 -16.66
C THR A 121 12.24 4.43 -15.89
N VAL A 122 11.61 4.78 -14.77
CA VAL A 122 10.72 3.85 -14.02
C VAL A 122 9.62 3.31 -14.93
N THR A 123 9.04 4.15 -15.81
CA THR A 123 8.04 3.72 -16.80
C THR A 123 8.57 2.61 -17.70
N GLU A 124 9.75 2.82 -18.32
CA GLU A 124 10.34 1.83 -19.22
C GLU A 124 10.69 0.54 -18.48
N LYS A 125 11.20 0.64 -17.26
CA LYS A 125 11.47 -0.53 -16.43
C LYS A 125 10.22 -1.31 -16.04
N MET A 126 9.13 -0.64 -15.72
CA MET A 126 7.85 -1.29 -15.49
C MET A 126 7.34 -2.02 -16.73
N GLN A 127 7.49 -1.45 -17.92
CA GLN A 127 7.10 -2.09 -19.18
C GLN A 127 7.92 -3.37 -19.46
N GLU A 128 9.24 -3.35 -19.19
CA GLU A 128 10.05 -4.56 -19.24
C GLU A 128 9.52 -5.65 -18.29
N LEU A 129 9.12 -5.27 -17.08
CA LEU A 129 8.58 -6.20 -16.10
C LEU A 129 7.20 -6.72 -16.51
N VAL A 130 6.32 -5.88 -17.05
CA VAL A 130 5.03 -6.31 -17.62
C VAL A 130 5.23 -7.34 -18.74
N MET A 131 6.29 -7.20 -19.55
CA MET A 131 6.63 -8.21 -20.57
C MET A 131 7.11 -9.52 -19.96
N SER A 132 8.00 -9.45 -18.98
CA SER A 132 8.64 -10.64 -18.41
C SER A 132 7.67 -11.42 -17.50
N ILE A 133 6.94 -10.73 -16.65
CA ILE A 133 5.95 -11.31 -15.72
C ILE A 133 4.66 -11.68 -16.46
N GLY A 134 4.27 -10.88 -17.46
CA GLY A 134 3.09 -11.16 -18.26
C GLY A 134 1.79 -10.57 -17.70
N GLU A 135 1.84 -9.77 -16.63
CA GLU A 135 0.70 -9.16 -15.96
C GLU A 135 0.73 -7.64 -16.03
N ASN A 136 -0.46 -7.02 -15.91
CA ASN A 136 -0.58 -5.58 -15.68
C ASN A 136 0.00 -5.22 -14.31
N MET A 137 0.79 -4.16 -14.25
CA MET A 137 1.35 -3.64 -13.01
C MET A 137 1.22 -2.13 -12.98
N GLN A 138 0.86 -1.57 -11.82
CA GLN A 138 0.63 -0.14 -11.68
C GLN A 138 1.17 0.38 -10.35
N ILE A 139 1.92 1.49 -10.39
CA ILE A 139 2.19 2.29 -9.20
C ILE A 139 0.93 3.10 -8.94
N ARG A 140 0.28 2.83 -7.81
CA ARG A 140 -1.01 3.44 -7.50
C ARG A 140 -0.86 4.76 -6.75
N ARG A 141 -0.08 4.73 -5.68
CA ARG A 141 0.10 5.86 -4.76
C ARG A 141 1.35 5.68 -3.93
N PHE A 142 1.90 6.77 -3.45
CA PHE A 142 2.96 6.77 -2.45
C PHE A 142 2.88 8.02 -1.59
N ASP A 143 3.49 7.94 -0.41
CA ASP A 143 3.73 9.06 0.48
C ASP A 143 5.12 8.94 1.12
N ARG A 144 5.60 10.08 1.65
CA ARG A 144 6.95 10.24 2.15
C ARG A 144 6.98 11.16 3.37
N PHE A 145 7.69 10.76 4.41
CA PHE A 145 8.04 11.62 5.54
C PHE A 145 9.55 11.82 5.58
N ALA A 146 10.01 13.06 5.45
CA ALA A 146 11.43 13.44 5.48
C ALA A 146 11.83 14.03 6.83
N GLU A 147 10.87 14.42 7.65
CA GLU A 147 11.07 15.05 8.95
C GLU A 147 10.63 14.12 10.07
N ASN A 148 11.14 14.37 11.27
CA ASN A 148 10.90 13.58 12.47
C ASN A 148 11.36 12.12 12.35
N THR A 149 10.95 11.28 13.29
CA THR A 149 11.29 9.86 13.29
C THR A 149 10.19 9.06 12.60
N SER A 150 10.53 8.47 11.47
CA SER A 150 9.62 7.58 10.74
C SER A 150 9.84 6.14 11.15
N VAL A 151 8.73 5.39 11.32
CA VAL A 151 8.74 3.95 11.57
C VAL A 151 7.81 3.25 10.60
N ALA A 152 8.34 2.27 9.89
CA ALA A 152 7.62 1.53 8.87
C ALA A 152 7.20 0.15 9.37
N TYR A 153 6.03 -0.30 8.93
CA TYR A 153 5.51 -1.63 9.20
C TYR A 153 4.78 -2.18 7.98
N VAL A 154 5.07 -3.43 7.64
CA VAL A 154 4.39 -4.18 6.59
C VAL A 154 3.72 -5.38 7.21
N HIS A 155 2.41 -5.50 7.06
CA HIS A 155 1.61 -6.60 7.60
C HIS A 155 1.23 -7.61 6.53
N ALA A 156 1.16 -8.89 6.93
CA ALA A 156 0.67 -10.02 6.12
C ALA A 156 1.23 -10.04 4.68
N GLY A 157 2.56 -9.89 4.56
CA GLY A 157 3.25 -9.99 3.28
C GLY A 157 2.91 -8.89 2.27
N GLY A 158 2.52 -7.69 2.76
CA GLY A 158 2.20 -6.55 1.92
C GLY A 158 0.71 -6.29 1.73
N SER A 159 -0.16 -6.89 2.55
CA SER A 159 -1.58 -6.53 2.58
C SER A 159 -1.79 -5.12 3.12
N HIS A 160 -0.97 -4.71 4.11
CA HIS A 160 -0.98 -3.38 4.69
C HIS A 160 0.43 -2.84 4.76
N GLY A 161 0.62 -1.63 4.28
CA GLY A 161 1.81 -0.81 4.48
C GLY A 161 1.46 0.36 5.40
N VAL A 162 2.18 0.50 6.52
CA VAL A 162 1.95 1.57 7.49
C VAL A 162 3.24 2.33 7.72
N LEU A 163 3.15 3.63 7.66
CA LEU A 163 4.24 4.55 7.98
C LEU A 163 3.79 5.47 9.11
N VAL A 164 4.43 5.38 10.27
CA VAL A 164 4.17 6.23 11.43
C VAL A 164 5.26 7.28 11.55
N ASN A 165 4.89 8.51 11.87
CA ASN A 165 5.79 9.63 12.10
C ASN A 165 5.64 10.13 13.53
N LEU A 166 6.76 10.17 14.27
CA LEU A 166 6.84 10.56 15.67
C LEU A 166 7.80 11.73 15.84
N ALA A 167 7.38 12.78 16.52
CA ALA A 167 8.28 13.77 17.06
C ALA A 167 8.93 13.20 18.34
N VAL A 168 10.25 13.07 18.34
CA VAL A 168 11.02 12.46 19.43
C VAL A 168 11.92 13.51 20.06
N GLU A 169 11.88 13.62 21.40
CA GLU A 169 12.75 14.45 22.20
C GLU A 169 13.64 13.58 23.10
N GLY A 170 14.94 13.87 23.12
CA GLY A 170 15.93 13.06 23.82
C GLY A 170 16.60 12.03 22.90
N ASP A 171 17.61 11.34 23.43
CA ASP A 171 18.34 10.29 22.70
C ASP A 171 17.70 8.92 22.98
N ILE A 172 16.52 8.72 22.40
CA ILE A 172 15.77 7.46 22.55
C ILE A 172 15.49 6.82 21.18
N ASP A 173 15.53 5.49 21.14
CA ASP A 173 15.06 4.73 19.99
C ASP A 173 13.54 4.51 20.07
N ALA A 174 12.79 5.24 19.26
CA ALA A 174 11.33 5.13 19.19
C ALA A 174 10.83 4.06 18.21
N THR A 175 11.72 3.22 17.68
CA THR A 175 11.36 2.21 16.65
C THR A 175 10.27 1.25 17.14
N GLU A 176 10.41 0.68 18.35
CA GLU A 176 9.40 -0.22 18.90
C GLU A 176 8.08 0.49 19.23
N ILE A 177 8.14 1.76 19.66
CA ILE A 177 6.94 2.57 19.89
C ILE A 177 6.17 2.73 18.59
N GLY A 178 6.84 3.21 17.53
CA GLY A 178 6.21 3.41 16.23
C GLY A 178 5.71 2.11 15.61
N LYS A 179 6.42 1.00 15.79
CA LYS A 179 6.03 -0.31 15.28
C LYS A 179 4.75 -0.84 15.96
N ASN A 180 4.63 -0.68 17.27
CA ASN A 180 3.42 -1.07 17.99
C ASN A 180 2.23 -0.18 17.60
N VAL A 181 2.44 1.13 17.38
CA VAL A 181 1.40 2.04 16.84
C VAL A 181 1.01 1.63 15.42
N ALA A 182 1.98 1.28 14.56
CA ALA A 182 1.70 0.83 13.20
C ALA A 182 0.92 -0.49 13.17
N MET A 183 1.20 -1.42 14.08
CA MET A 183 0.42 -2.65 14.25
C MET A 183 -1.02 -2.34 14.70
N GLN A 184 -1.22 -1.39 15.63
CA GLN A 184 -2.54 -0.92 16.03
C GLN A 184 -3.32 -0.38 14.83
N ILE A 185 -2.67 0.49 14.00
CA ILE A 185 -3.29 1.05 12.79
C ILE A 185 -3.73 -0.06 11.83
N ALA A 186 -2.86 -1.02 11.56
CA ALA A 186 -3.16 -2.13 10.66
C ALA A 186 -4.31 -3.02 11.17
N ALA A 187 -4.43 -3.18 12.50
CA ALA A 187 -5.43 -4.04 13.11
C ALA A 187 -6.80 -3.36 13.28
N MET A 188 -6.81 -2.08 13.66
CA MET A 188 -8.03 -1.37 14.06
C MET A 188 -8.59 -0.43 13.00
N ASN A 189 -7.84 -0.16 11.94
CA ASN A 189 -8.25 0.66 10.79
C ASN A 189 -8.93 1.98 11.19
N ALA A 190 -8.28 2.77 12.05
CA ALA A 190 -8.79 4.05 12.53
C ALA A 190 -9.08 5.00 11.36
N LYS A 191 -10.23 5.68 11.41
CA LYS A 191 -10.63 6.64 10.37
C LYS A 191 -9.90 7.98 10.51
N TYR A 192 -9.59 8.38 11.74
CA TYR A 192 -8.87 9.60 12.09
C TYR A 192 -7.72 9.28 13.03
N TRP A 193 -6.68 10.10 13.01
CA TRP A 193 -5.57 9.91 13.94
C TRP A 193 -5.88 10.46 15.33
N ASP A 194 -6.58 11.58 15.41
CA ASP A 194 -7.00 12.21 16.69
C ASP A 194 -8.43 12.74 16.61
N LYS A 195 -9.11 12.81 17.76
CA LYS A 195 -10.48 13.33 17.86
C LYS A 195 -10.64 14.77 17.34
N THR A 196 -9.57 15.57 17.35
CA THR A 196 -9.58 16.94 16.82
C THR A 196 -9.69 16.98 15.30
N MET A 197 -9.42 15.87 14.62
CA MET A 197 -9.54 15.74 13.16
C MET A 197 -10.94 15.33 12.71
N VAL A 198 -11.81 14.95 13.66
CA VAL A 198 -13.19 14.53 13.34
C VAL A 198 -14.02 15.77 12.98
N PRO A 199 -14.64 15.83 11.78
CA PRO A 199 -15.51 16.94 11.42
C PRO A 199 -16.68 17.10 12.40
N GLN A 200 -16.98 18.33 12.82
CA GLN A 200 -18.06 18.60 13.76
C GLN A 200 -19.41 18.02 13.28
N ALA A 201 -19.68 18.08 11.97
CA ALA A 201 -20.90 17.52 11.39
C ALA A 201 -21.03 16.00 11.61
N GLU A 202 -19.93 15.26 11.68
CA GLU A 202 -19.94 13.82 11.99
C GLU A 202 -20.24 13.56 13.46
N VAL A 203 -19.67 14.39 14.34
CA VAL A 203 -19.97 14.34 15.78
C VAL A 203 -21.44 14.68 16.04
N ASP A 204 -21.97 15.75 15.42
CA ASP A 204 -23.36 16.17 15.56
C ASP A 204 -24.34 15.10 15.05
N LYS A 205 -23.98 14.44 13.94
CA LYS A 205 -24.74 13.31 13.41
C LYS A 205 -24.78 12.17 14.42
N GLU A 206 -23.64 11.80 15.00
CA GLU A 206 -23.58 10.74 16.01
C GLU A 206 -24.38 11.10 17.25
N ILE A 207 -24.31 12.35 17.76
CA ILE A 207 -25.14 12.84 18.86
C ILE A 207 -26.62 12.66 18.52
N SER A 208 -27.03 13.04 17.31
CA SER A 208 -28.43 12.91 16.87
C SER A 208 -28.90 11.46 16.84
N VAL A 209 -28.05 10.54 16.36
CA VAL A 209 -28.33 9.10 16.37
C VAL A 209 -28.45 8.57 17.79
N GLN A 210 -27.55 8.94 18.70
CA GLN A 210 -27.62 8.49 20.10
C GLN A 210 -28.85 9.05 20.84
N MET A 211 -29.21 10.28 20.55
CA MET A 211 -30.46 10.89 21.11
C MET A 211 -31.70 10.15 20.61
N ALA A 212 -31.82 9.87 19.33
CA ALA A 212 -32.92 9.11 18.75
C ALA A 212 -33.02 7.68 19.33
N LEU A 213 -31.89 7.01 19.53
CA LEU A 213 -31.83 5.70 20.17
C LEU A 213 -32.35 5.76 21.63
N MET A 214 -31.99 6.80 22.37
CA MET A 214 -32.48 7.00 23.75
C MET A 214 -33.98 7.33 23.82
N GLU A 215 -34.52 8.04 22.83
CA GLU A 215 -35.97 8.34 22.76
C GLU A 215 -36.78 7.08 22.44
N ASN A 216 -36.25 6.16 21.67
CA ASN A 216 -36.89 4.90 21.31
C ASN A 216 -36.75 3.82 22.41
N ASP A 217 -35.89 4.00 23.41
CA ASP A 217 -35.76 3.09 24.55
C ASP A 217 -36.73 3.53 25.69
N PRO A 218 -37.75 2.73 26.05
CA PRO A 218 -38.72 3.09 27.11
C PRO A 218 -38.06 3.41 28.46
N LYS A 219 -36.91 2.82 28.77
CA LYS A 219 -36.17 3.06 30.02
C LYS A 219 -35.38 4.37 29.98
N MET A 220 -35.03 4.84 28.81
CA MET A 220 -34.27 6.08 28.59
C MET A 220 -35.19 7.26 28.26
N ALA A 221 -36.31 7.02 27.60
CA ALA A 221 -37.28 8.06 27.21
C ALA A 221 -37.78 8.89 28.39
N SER A 222 -37.99 8.26 29.55
CA SER A 222 -38.48 8.91 30.79
C SER A 222 -37.40 9.68 31.56
N LYS A 223 -36.11 9.62 31.18
CA LYS A 223 -35.03 10.30 31.90
C LYS A 223 -35.01 11.82 31.62
N PRO A 224 -34.59 12.64 32.61
CA PRO A 224 -34.40 14.08 32.40
C PRO A 224 -33.42 14.39 31.28
N ALA A 225 -33.60 15.50 30.57
CA ALA A 225 -32.77 15.94 29.46
C ALA A 225 -31.28 15.99 29.83
N GLN A 226 -30.91 16.54 30.99
CA GLN A 226 -29.53 16.59 31.48
C GLN A 226 -28.88 15.22 31.67
N VAL A 227 -29.69 14.20 32.01
CA VAL A 227 -29.18 12.82 32.12
C VAL A 227 -28.92 12.23 30.74
N LYS A 228 -29.83 12.49 29.78
CA LYS A 228 -29.64 12.08 28.37
C LYS A 228 -28.42 12.73 27.75
N GLU A 229 -28.17 14.02 27.97
CA GLU A 229 -26.99 14.75 27.52
C GLU A 229 -25.66 14.14 28.06
N LYS A 230 -25.61 13.80 29.35
CA LYS A 230 -24.45 13.13 29.96
C LYS A 230 -24.20 11.75 29.36
N ILE A 231 -25.26 10.99 29.09
CA ILE A 231 -25.17 9.69 28.45
C ILE A 231 -24.68 9.86 27.01
N ALA A 232 -25.21 10.83 26.25
CA ALA A 232 -24.75 11.15 24.91
C ALA A 232 -23.27 11.52 24.90
N ALA A 233 -22.80 12.37 25.82
CA ALA A 233 -21.39 12.72 25.95
C ALA A 233 -20.51 11.49 26.21
N GLY A 234 -20.94 10.53 27.03
CA GLY A 234 -20.25 9.25 27.23
C GLY A 234 -20.24 8.39 25.98
N LYS A 235 -21.32 8.39 25.19
CA LYS A 235 -21.39 7.68 23.91
C LYS A 235 -20.46 8.29 22.86
N ILE A 236 -20.33 9.61 22.82
CA ILE A 236 -19.36 10.30 21.95
C ILE A 236 -17.93 9.96 22.34
N ALA A 237 -17.61 9.82 23.63
CA ALA A 237 -16.30 9.34 24.04
C ALA A 237 -16.01 7.91 23.53
N ALA A 238 -17.01 7.02 23.56
CA ALA A 238 -16.89 5.68 22.97
C ALA A 238 -16.74 5.72 21.45
N PHE A 239 -17.48 6.60 20.77
CA PHE A 239 -17.36 6.83 19.34
C PHE A 239 -15.94 7.27 18.94
N TYR A 240 -15.33 8.21 19.67
CA TYR A 240 -13.93 8.57 19.42
C TYR A 240 -12.97 7.41 19.64
N LYS A 241 -13.20 6.55 20.64
CA LYS A 241 -12.37 5.34 20.83
C LYS A 241 -12.50 4.34 19.69
N GLU A 242 -13.61 4.34 18.98
CA GLU A 242 -13.81 3.48 17.82
C GLU A 242 -13.08 4.02 16.59
N ILE A 243 -13.21 5.31 16.28
CA ILE A 243 -12.79 5.89 15.00
C ILE A 243 -11.45 6.65 15.05
N CYS A 244 -10.91 6.99 16.24
CA CYS A 244 -9.71 7.80 16.39
C CYS A 244 -8.55 7.01 17.02
N LEU A 245 -7.46 6.87 16.31
CA LEU A 245 -6.28 6.09 16.72
C LEU A 245 -5.82 6.41 18.14
N LEU A 246 -5.56 7.70 18.43
CA LEU A 246 -4.99 8.11 19.70
C LEU A 246 -5.92 7.90 20.90
N GLN A 247 -7.24 7.80 20.66
CA GLN A 247 -8.27 7.53 21.66
C GLN A 247 -8.63 6.04 21.76
N GLN A 248 -8.20 5.20 20.81
CA GLN A 248 -8.42 3.75 20.88
C GLN A 248 -7.73 3.13 22.09
N ASP A 249 -8.36 2.14 22.70
CA ASP A 249 -7.70 1.31 23.69
C ASP A 249 -6.56 0.55 23.00
N PHE A 250 -5.37 0.57 23.61
CA PHE A 250 -4.18 -0.03 23.03
C PHE A 250 -4.29 -1.56 23.02
N VAL A 251 -4.21 -2.18 21.84
CA VAL A 251 -4.47 -3.63 21.67
C VAL A 251 -3.46 -4.52 22.42
N ARG A 252 -2.20 -4.05 22.60
CA ARG A 252 -1.17 -4.76 23.35
C ARG A 252 -1.29 -4.45 24.84
N SER A 253 -2.40 -4.90 25.46
CA SER A 253 -2.68 -4.70 26.90
C SER A 253 -1.63 -5.33 27.82
N ASP A 254 -0.82 -6.25 27.29
CA ASP A 254 0.36 -6.83 27.94
C ASP A 254 1.50 -5.82 28.12
N LEU A 255 1.60 -4.81 27.26
CA LEU A 255 2.59 -3.73 27.33
C LEU A 255 2.09 -2.49 28.07
N PHE A 256 0.83 -2.14 27.86
CA PHE A 256 0.22 -0.94 28.45
C PHE A 256 -1.31 -1.05 28.51
N GLN A 257 -1.88 -0.64 29.65
CA GLN A 257 -3.33 -0.58 29.83
C GLN A 257 -3.78 0.89 29.74
N GLY A 258 -4.41 1.27 28.66
CA GLY A 258 -4.85 2.62 28.37
C GLY A 258 -5.03 2.85 26.88
N ASP A 259 -5.09 4.11 26.49
CA ASP A 259 -5.20 4.49 25.08
C ASP A 259 -3.81 4.54 24.37
N VAL A 260 -3.85 4.65 23.05
CA VAL A 260 -2.64 4.70 22.22
C VAL A 260 -1.79 5.92 22.55
N ALA A 261 -2.40 7.08 22.83
CA ALA A 261 -1.67 8.29 23.21
C ALA A 261 -0.88 8.06 24.52
N GLY A 262 -1.52 7.46 25.51
CA GLY A 262 -0.92 7.09 26.78
C GLY A 262 0.21 6.08 26.62
N TYR A 263 0.05 5.07 25.75
CA TYR A 263 1.11 4.12 25.43
C TYR A 263 2.36 4.81 24.87
N ILE A 264 2.20 5.72 23.89
CA ILE A 264 3.33 6.44 23.28
C ILE A 264 4.09 7.23 24.35
N ALA A 265 3.35 7.97 25.19
CA ALA A 265 3.95 8.80 26.23
C ALA A 265 4.66 7.96 27.32
N ASP A 266 4.05 6.88 27.79
CA ASP A 266 4.60 5.98 28.82
C ASP A 266 5.85 5.25 28.31
N ALA A 267 5.78 4.71 27.09
CA ALA A 267 6.91 3.99 26.50
C ALA A 267 8.13 4.91 26.27
N ALA A 268 7.92 6.12 25.76
CA ALA A 268 8.99 7.08 25.57
C ALA A 268 9.60 7.53 26.90
N LYS A 269 8.78 7.75 27.93
CA LYS A 269 9.24 8.09 29.29
C LYS A 269 10.10 6.96 29.89
N LYS A 270 9.74 5.70 29.69
CA LYS A 270 10.54 4.54 30.14
C LYS A 270 11.91 4.49 29.47
N LEU A 271 12.04 5.01 28.25
CA LEU A 271 13.31 5.15 27.54
C LEU A 271 14.12 6.42 27.94
N GLY A 272 13.55 7.28 28.77
CA GLY A 272 14.21 8.51 29.22
C GLY A 272 14.03 9.73 28.33
N GLY A 273 13.04 9.70 27.41
CA GLY A 273 12.73 10.81 26.51
C GLY A 273 11.22 11.06 26.39
N LYS A 274 10.84 11.71 25.29
CA LYS A 274 9.44 11.91 24.92
C LYS A 274 9.24 11.51 23.47
N ALA A 275 8.07 10.99 23.16
CA ALA A 275 7.59 10.81 21.79
C ALA A 275 6.15 11.30 21.69
N THR A 276 5.84 11.96 20.58
CA THR A 276 4.50 12.44 20.26
C THR A 276 4.14 11.99 18.87
N PHE A 277 2.94 11.47 18.69
CA PHE A 277 2.42 11.13 17.38
C PHE A 277 2.22 12.40 16.53
N VAL A 278 2.77 12.41 15.34
CA VAL A 278 2.63 13.52 14.38
C VAL A 278 1.64 13.18 13.30
N ASN A 279 1.88 12.05 12.61
CA ASN A 279 1.05 11.61 11.50
C ASN A 279 1.27 10.11 11.23
N ALA A 280 0.41 9.51 10.43
CA ALA A 280 0.65 8.20 9.87
C ALA A 280 0.01 8.10 8.49
N ILE A 281 0.47 7.13 7.71
CA ILE A 281 -0.16 6.76 6.46
C ILE A 281 -0.35 5.26 6.46
N HIS A 282 -1.54 4.83 6.12
CA HIS A 282 -1.92 3.44 6.04
C HIS A 282 -2.48 3.14 4.65
N TYR A 283 -1.79 2.28 3.91
CA TYR A 283 -2.28 1.75 2.65
C TYR A 283 -2.68 0.30 2.80
N VAL A 284 -3.88 0.01 2.33
CA VAL A 284 -4.38 -1.37 2.19
C VAL A 284 -4.32 -1.75 0.72
N LYS A 285 -3.67 -2.85 0.44
CA LYS A 285 -3.50 -3.37 -0.91
C LYS A 285 -4.85 -3.55 -1.61
N GLY A 286 -5.02 -2.93 -2.78
CA GLY A 286 -6.22 -3.04 -3.61
C GLY A 286 -7.47 -2.39 -3.01
N GLU A 287 -7.34 -1.58 -1.97
CA GLU A 287 -8.46 -0.88 -1.34
C GLU A 287 -9.26 -0.06 -2.36
N GLY A 288 -10.58 -0.30 -2.45
CA GLY A 288 -11.48 0.40 -3.37
C GLY A 288 -11.33 0.00 -4.83
N ILE A 289 -10.51 -1.00 -5.18
CA ILE A 289 -10.49 -1.59 -6.52
C ILE A 289 -11.52 -2.70 -6.57
N GLU A 290 -12.51 -2.58 -7.46
CA GLU A 290 -13.49 -3.64 -7.68
C GLU A 290 -12.79 -4.87 -8.28
N LYS A 291 -12.75 -5.97 -7.52
CA LYS A 291 -12.28 -7.26 -8.03
C LYS A 291 -13.37 -7.82 -8.94
N LYS A 292 -12.99 -8.27 -10.16
CA LYS A 292 -13.87 -9.13 -10.94
C LYS A 292 -14.17 -10.37 -10.10
N GLU A 293 -15.45 -10.63 -9.84
CA GLU A 293 -15.86 -11.94 -9.33
C GLU A 293 -15.55 -12.97 -10.42
N GLU A 294 -14.48 -13.73 -10.23
CA GLU A 294 -14.17 -14.87 -11.10
C GLU A 294 -15.19 -15.97 -10.81
N ASN A 295 -16.24 -16.00 -11.60
CA ASN A 295 -17.15 -17.13 -11.58
C ASN A 295 -16.57 -18.24 -12.48
N PHE A 296 -15.59 -18.95 -11.94
CA PHE A 296 -14.88 -20.03 -12.64
C PHE A 296 -15.85 -21.07 -13.27
N ALA A 297 -16.97 -21.36 -12.59
CA ALA A 297 -17.98 -22.25 -13.12
C ALA A 297 -18.66 -21.69 -14.38
N ALA A 298 -18.92 -20.38 -14.41
CA ALA A 298 -19.50 -19.73 -15.59
C ALA A 298 -18.48 -19.61 -16.75
N GLU A 299 -17.20 -19.37 -16.45
CA GLU A 299 -16.14 -19.32 -17.47
C GLU A 299 -15.89 -20.69 -18.10
N VAL A 300 -15.82 -21.74 -17.31
CA VAL A 300 -15.72 -23.13 -17.81
C VAL A 300 -16.96 -23.50 -18.65
N ALA A 301 -18.15 -23.14 -18.19
CA ALA A 301 -19.38 -23.37 -18.95
C ALA A 301 -19.38 -22.63 -20.30
N ALA A 302 -18.90 -21.37 -20.31
CA ALA A 302 -18.77 -20.57 -21.53
C ALA A 302 -17.72 -21.13 -22.50
N GLN A 303 -16.58 -21.62 -21.99
CA GLN A 303 -15.58 -22.29 -22.83
C GLN A 303 -16.07 -23.59 -23.43
N ILE A 304 -16.78 -24.41 -22.66
CA ILE A 304 -17.38 -25.65 -23.16
C ILE A 304 -18.44 -25.34 -24.23
N ALA A 305 -19.30 -24.34 -24.04
CA ALA A 305 -20.28 -23.89 -25.00
C ALA A 305 -19.66 -23.28 -26.28
N GLY A 306 -18.49 -22.63 -26.17
CA GLY A 306 -17.72 -22.06 -27.29
C GLY A 306 -16.91 -23.08 -28.09
N ALA A 307 -16.51 -24.20 -27.50
CA ALA A 307 -15.75 -25.25 -28.14
C ALA A 307 -16.62 -26.22 -29.02
N GLY A 308 -17.93 -26.02 -29.00
CA GLY A 308 -18.90 -26.82 -29.79
C GLY A 308 -19.37 -26.14 -31.10
N LYS A 309 -18.64 -25.14 -31.62
CA LYS A 309 -18.94 -24.50 -32.92
C LYS A 309 -17.78 -24.64 -33.89
#